data_3f770b0944c61c503ccf631faf22978e
#
_entry.id   3f770b0944c61c503ccf631faf22978e
#
_cell.length_a   1.000
_cell.length_b   1.000
_cell.length_c   1.000
_cell.angle_alpha   90.00
_cell.angle_beta   90.00
_cell.angle_gamma   90.00
#
_symmetry.space_group_name_H-M   'P 1'
#
loop_
_entity.id
_entity.type
_entity.pdbx_description
1 polymer ?
#
loop_
_entity_poly.entity_id
_entity_poly.type
_entity_poly.pdbx_seq_one_letter_code
_entity_poly.pdbx_strand_id
1 'polypeptide(L)'
;PAPSKGGNQKRRQVLLIPALAVVTGLLIGAIIILLTTEEVYAGFRTSFGAGMSAVWNSVAKAYGALFAGAFGNPVRMVQALFSGDALEIRRAFNPFLESLVVSTPYIFAGLAVALGFRAGLFNIGVEGQLFMGATAATFVGYALKGLPAVIHMPLAMLAGAIGGGLWGFIPGWLKAKTGGHEVINTIMLNWIAFRLTDWLLNGPMQRPNSGGVPISPIIEKSAQIPQFFGSPIRFHLGFFIALGIAWLVYW
;
A
#
# COMPACT_ATOMS: atom_id res chain seq x y z
N PRO A 1 14.10 -26.38 -35.86
CA PRO A 1 12.90 -26.40 -35.06
C PRO A 1 12.30 -24.99 -35.09
N ALA A 2 11.09 -24.91 -35.67
CA ALA A 2 10.37 -23.64 -35.77
C ALA A 2 9.99 -23.10 -34.37
N PRO A 3 10.06 -21.76 -34.11
CA PRO A 3 9.69 -21.21 -32.83
C PRO A 3 8.19 -21.44 -32.57
N SER A 4 7.86 -22.05 -31.44
CA SER A 4 6.50 -22.42 -31.08
C SER A 4 5.62 -21.18 -31.00
N LYS A 5 4.61 -21.07 -31.87
CA LYS A 5 3.60 -19.97 -31.87
C LYS A 5 2.84 -19.82 -30.55
N GLY A 6 2.95 -20.78 -29.61
CA GLY A 6 2.28 -20.76 -28.31
C GLY A 6 2.87 -19.83 -27.26
N GLY A 7 4.15 -19.49 -27.34
CA GLY A 7 4.81 -18.63 -26.34
C GLY A 7 4.37 -17.16 -26.40
N ASN A 8 4.15 -16.64 -27.60
CA ASN A 8 3.71 -15.24 -27.78
C ASN A 8 2.22 -15.04 -27.43
N GLN A 9 1.41 -16.06 -27.61
CA GLN A 9 -0.02 -16.01 -27.31
C GLN A 9 -0.26 -16.05 -25.79
N LYS A 10 0.49 -16.88 -25.05
CA LYS A 10 0.46 -16.89 -23.57
C LYS A 10 0.94 -15.57 -22.98
N ARG A 11 2.04 -14.98 -23.47
CA ARG A 11 2.52 -13.66 -23.02
C ARG A 11 1.52 -12.53 -23.27
N ARG A 12 0.85 -12.53 -24.42
CA ARG A 12 -0.22 -11.56 -24.74
C ARG A 12 -1.40 -11.68 -23.78
N GLN A 13 -1.84 -12.89 -23.44
CA GLN A 13 -2.94 -13.11 -22.50
C GLN A 13 -2.61 -12.66 -21.08
N VAL A 14 -1.37 -12.85 -20.62
CA VAL A 14 -0.89 -12.42 -19.30
C VAL A 14 -0.97 -10.90 -19.10
N LEU A 15 -0.78 -10.12 -20.16
CA LEU A 15 -0.89 -8.64 -20.10
C LEU A 15 -2.29 -8.13 -20.47
N LEU A 16 -2.97 -8.81 -21.39
CA LEU A 16 -4.27 -8.36 -21.91
C LEU A 16 -5.37 -8.46 -20.83
N ILE A 17 -5.39 -9.54 -20.06
CA ILE A 17 -6.43 -9.75 -19.03
C ILE A 17 -6.36 -8.65 -17.94
N PRO A 18 -5.20 -8.37 -17.31
CA PRO A 18 -5.11 -7.26 -16.36
C PRO A 18 -5.41 -5.90 -16.99
N ALA A 19 -4.96 -5.65 -18.22
CA ALA A 19 -5.23 -4.39 -18.92
C ALA A 19 -6.73 -4.20 -19.16
N LEU A 20 -7.44 -5.23 -19.64
CA LEU A 20 -8.89 -5.20 -19.80
C LEU A 20 -9.61 -5.00 -18.47
N ALA A 21 -9.15 -5.64 -17.39
CA ALA A 21 -9.74 -5.45 -16.06
C ALA A 21 -9.62 -3.98 -15.60
N VAL A 22 -8.45 -3.35 -15.80
CA VAL A 22 -8.25 -1.93 -15.48
C VAL A 22 -9.16 -1.04 -16.32
N VAL A 23 -9.21 -1.27 -17.63
CA VAL A 23 -10.09 -0.48 -18.53
C VAL A 23 -11.55 -0.65 -18.15
N THR A 24 -12.00 -1.88 -17.86
CA THR A 24 -13.37 -2.13 -17.40
C THR A 24 -13.67 -1.42 -16.09
N GLY A 25 -12.74 -1.45 -15.13
CA GLY A 25 -12.87 -0.72 -13.88
C GLY A 25 -13.00 0.79 -14.08
N LEU A 26 -12.17 1.37 -14.97
CA LEU A 26 -12.25 2.79 -15.32
C LEU A 26 -13.59 3.12 -16.03
N LEU A 27 -14.09 2.26 -16.92
CA LEU A 27 -15.38 2.49 -17.57
C LEU A 27 -16.55 2.46 -16.57
N ILE A 28 -16.56 1.49 -15.67
CA ILE A 28 -17.56 1.41 -14.60
C ILE A 28 -17.46 2.65 -13.69
N GLY A 29 -16.25 3.03 -13.31
CA GLY A 29 -16.00 4.24 -12.52
C GLY A 29 -16.50 5.51 -13.23
N ALA A 30 -16.27 5.64 -14.54
CA ALA A 30 -16.81 6.75 -15.34
C ALA A 30 -18.34 6.78 -15.30
N ILE A 31 -18.99 5.63 -15.48
CA ILE A 31 -20.47 5.55 -15.41
C ILE A 31 -20.97 6.01 -14.04
N ILE A 32 -20.33 5.56 -12.95
CA ILE A 32 -20.71 5.97 -11.59
C ILE A 32 -20.54 7.49 -11.42
N ILE A 33 -19.42 8.06 -11.87
CA ILE A 33 -19.17 9.51 -11.83
C ILE A 33 -20.30 10.26 -12.57
N LEU A 34 -20.69 9.81 -13.76
CA LEU A 34 -21.75 10.42 -14.53
C LEU A 34 -23.11 10.37 -13.84
N LEU A 35 -23.41 9.24 -13.19
CA LEU A 35 -24.66 9.05 -12.47
C LEU A 35 -24.74 9.83 -11.15
N THR A 36 -23.60 10.30 -10.60
CA THR A 36 -23.55 11.01 -9.32
C THR A 36 -23.24 12.50 -9.45
N THR A 37 -22.88 12.98 -10.65
CA THR A 37 -22.46 14.37 -10.85
C THR A 37 -23.61 15.25 -11.27
N GLU A 38 -23.99 16.23 -10.45
CA GLU A 38 -25.12 17.14 -10.72
C GLU A 38 -24.89 18.02 -11.96
N GLU A 39 -23.68 18.44 -12.25
CA GLU A 39 -23.34 19.25 -13.42
C GLU A 39 -23.70 18.53 -14.74
N VAL A 40 -23.66 17.20 -14.78
CA VAL A 40 -24.04 16.43 -15.95
C VAL A 40 -25.54 16.56 -16.19
N TYR A 41 -26.35 16.42 -15.15
CA TYR A 41 -27.81 16.57 -15.25
C TYR A 41 -28.20 17.99 -15.59
N ALA A 42 -27.57 19.00 -14.98
CA ALA A 42 -27.80 20.41 -15.30
C ALA A 42 -27.45 20.72 -16.76
N GLY A 43 -26.35 20.19 -17.26
CA GLY A 43 -25.94 20.32 -18.65
C GLY A 43 -26.99 19.78 -19.63
N PHE A 44 -27.48 18.57 -19.40
CA PHE A 44 -28.50 17.96 -20.26
C PHE A 44 -29.88 18.67 -20.19
N ARG A 45 -30.19 19.36 -19.08
CA ARG A 45 -31.38 20.22 -18.99
C ARG A 45 -31.25 21.47 -19.86
N THR A 46 -30.06 21.95 -20.14
CA THR A 46 -29.80 23.13 -20.95
C THR A 46 -29.75 22.80 -22.45
N SER A 47 -28.93 21.82 -22.83
CA SER A 47 -28.84 21.31 -24.20
C SER A 47 -28.06 19.98 -24.21
N PHE A 48 -28.22 19.19 -25.28
CA PHE A 48 -27.48 17.95 -25.47
C PHE A 48 -25.94 18.21 -25.53
N GLY A 49 -25.53 19.29 -26.22
CA GLY A 49 -24.09 19.65 -26.30
C GLY A 49 -23.49 20.06 -24.95
N ALA A 50 -24.25 20.83 -24.15
CA ALA A 50 -23.83 21.19 -22.80
C ALA A 50 -23.73 19.95 -21.88
N GLY A 51 -24.67 19.02 -21.98
CA GLY A 51 -24.62 17.75 -21.25
C GLY A 51 -23.42 16.92 -21.61
N MET A 52 -23.14 16.75 -22.90
CA MET A 52 -21.97 15.99 -23.37
C MET A 52 -20.63 16.63 -22.95
N SER A 53 -20.56 17.97 -22.98
CA SER A 53 -19.40 18.71 -22.47
C SER A 53 -19.22 18.51 -20.97
N ALA A 54 -20.30 18.53 -20.19
CA ALA A 54 -20.27 18.27 -18.75
C ALA A 54 -19.82 16.83 -18.45
N VAL A 55 -20.28 15.84 -19.22
CA VAL A 55 -19.82 14.44 -19.16
C VAL A 55 -18.30 14.36 -19.31
N TRP A 56 -17.77 14.90 -20.41
CA TRP A 56 -16.34 14.88 -20.68
C TRP A 56 -15.53 15.56 -19.58
N ASN A 57 -15.95 16.76 -19.18
CA ASN A 57 -15.25 17.54 -18.17
C ASN A 57 -15.25 16.84 -16.80
N SER A 58 -16.36 16.24 -16.39
CA SER A 58 -16.46 15.53 -15.10
C SER A 58 -15.54 14.30 -15.06
N VAL A 59 -15.55 13.48 -16.11
CA VAL A 59 -14.69 12.30 -16.21
C VAL A 59 -13.22 12.70 -16.33
N ALA A 60 -12.89 13.67 -17.20
CA ALA A 60 -11.52 14.15 -17.39
C ALA A 60 -10.95 14.78 -16.12
N LYS A 61 -11.76 15.56 -15.39
CA LYS A 61 -11.38 16.16 -14.10
C LYS A 61 -11.14 15.10 -13.03
N ALA A 62 -12.03 14.12 -12.89
CA ALA A 62 -11.92 13.06 -11.90
C ALA A 62 -10.69 12.17 -12.15
N TYR A 63 -10.52 11.69 -13.38
CA TYR A 63 -9.34 10.85 -13.71
C TYR A 63 -8.05 11.65 -13.78
N GLY A 64 -8.11 12.91 -14.25
CA GLY A 64 -6.98 13.81 -14.18
C GLY A 64 -6.49 14.02 -12.75
N ALA A 65 -7.41 14.22 -11.79
CA ALA A 65 -7.08 14.33 -10.39
C ALA A 65 -6.52 13.03 -9.81
N LEU A 66 -7.09 11.87 -10.19
CA LEU A 66 -6.62 10.54 -9.77
C LEU A 66 -5.17 10.29 -10.23
N PHE A 67 -4.91 10.51 -11.51
CA PHE A 67 -3.55 10.31 -12.06
C PHE A 67 -2.56 11.36 -11.55
N ALA A 68 -2.99 12.61 -11.40
CA ALA A 68 -2.14 13.65 -10.81
C ALA A 68 -1.86 13.39 -9.31
N GLY A 69 -2.80 12.78 -8.60
CA GLY A 69 -2.60 12.34 -7.21
C GLY A 69 -1.61 11.19 -7.08
N ALA A 70 -1.59 10.26 -8.05
CA ALA A 70 -0.70 9.11 -8.03
C ALA A 70 0.71 9.41 -8.60
N PHE A 71 0.76 10.08 -9.75
CA PHE A 71 2.01 10.28 -10.50
C PHE A 71 2.56 11.71 -10.41
N GLY A 72 1.80 12.64 -9.85
CA GLY A 72 2.07 14.07 -9.93
C GLY A 72 1.54 14.68 -11.22
N ASN A 73 1.54 15.99 -11.28
CA ASN A 73 1.18 16.73 -12.50
C ASN A 73 2.46 17.00 -13.32
N PRO A 74 2.62 16.41 -14.53
CA PRO A 74 3.85 16.54 -15.32
C PRO A 74 4.22 17.99 -15.63
N VAL A 75 3.22 18.84 -15.90
CA VAL A 75 3.45 20.26 -16.20
C VAL A 75 4.01 20.98 -14.98
N ARG A 76 3.44 20.76 -13.79
CA ARG A 76 3.96 21.34 -12.54
C ARG A 76 5.33 20.80 -12.19
N MET A 77 5.61 19.51 -12.43
CA MET A 77 6.92 18.92 -12.18
C MET A 77 8.00 19.59 -13.04
N VAL A 78 7.72 19.78 -14.34
CA VAL A 78 8.63 20.46 -15.25
C VAL A 78 8.82 21.93 -14.84
N GLN A 79 7.73 22.66 -14.58
CA GLN A 79 7.81 24.06 -14.13
C GLN A 79 8.61 24.20 -12.83
N ALA A 80 8.41 23.32 -11.87
CA ALA A 80 9.14 23.33 -10.60
C ALA A 80 10.65 23.10 -10.79
N LEU A 81 11.05 22.23 -11.73
CA LEU A 81 12.47 22.02 -12.04
C LEU A 81 13.15 23.28 -12.61
N PHE A 82 12.39 24.10 -13.35
CA PHE A 82 12.90 25.36 -13.89
C PHE A 82 12.80 26.55 -12.94
N SER A 83 11.99 26.46 -11.88
CA SER A 83 11.87 27.53 -10.87
C SER A 83 13.13 27.69 -10.00
N GLY A 84 13.91 26.62 -9.85
CA GLY A 84 15.06 26.57 -8.93
C GLY A 84 14.68 26.57 -7.44
N ASP A 85 13.39 26.62 -7.10
CA ASP A 85 12.91 26.54 -5.71
C ASP A 85 12.80 25.08 -5.24
N ALA A 86 13.64 24.73 -4.26
CA ALA A 86 13.67 23.39 -3.67
C ALA A 86 12.32 22.99 -3.04
N LEU A 87 11.55 23.94 -2.52
CA LEU A 87 10.25 23.64 -1.91
C LEU A 87 9.19 23.36 -2.98
N GLU A 88 9.19 24.12 -4.07
CA GLU A 88 8.29 23.86 -5.20
C GLU A 88 8.60 22.51 -5.87
N ILE A 89 9.87 22.17 -6.07
CA ILE A 89 10.30 20.86 -6.57
C ILE A 89 9.77 19.75 -5.65
N ARG A 90 9.99 19.87 -4.34
CA ARG A 90 9.49 18.88 -3.38
C ARG A 90 7.97 18.72 -3.45
N ARG A 91 7.21 19.81 -3.52
CA ARG A 91 5.75 19.77 -3.61
C ARG A 91 5.26 19.15 -4.92
N ALA A 92 5.92 19.43 -6.04
CA ALA A 92 5.54 18.89 -7.34
C ALA A 92 5.77 17.37 -7.42
N PHE A 93 6.87 16.86 -6.84
CA PHE A 93 7.22 15.43 -6.86
C PHE A 93 6.60 14.63 -5.70
N ASN A 94 6.07 15.31 -4.67
CA ASN A 94 5.52 14.63 -3.49
C ASN A 94 4.45 13.57 -3.82
N PRO A 95 3.45 13.80 -4.71
CA PRO A 95 2.44 12.78 -5.00
C PRO A 95 3.05 11.48 -5.55
N PHE A 96 4.02 11.57 -6.45
CA PHE A 96 4.71 10.40 -6.99
C PHE A 96 5.51 9.66 -5.92
N LEU A 97 6.31 10.38 -5.14
CA LEU A 97 7.12 9.78 -4.06
C LEU A 97 6.24 9.18 -2.95
N GLU A 98 5.12 9.83 -2.63
CA GLU A 98 4.15 9.30 -1.69
C GLU A 98 3.51 8.00 -2.17
N SER A 99 3.22 7.88 -3.47
CA SER A 99 2.74 6.63 -4.07
C SER A 99 3.75 5.48 -3.91
N LEU A 100 5.05 5.77 -4.01
CA LEU A 100 6.10 4.77 -3.75
C LEU A 100 6.16 4.39 -2.27
N VAL A 101 5.99 5.34 -1.36
CA VAL A 101 5.89 5.07 0.09
C VAL A 101 4.72 4.16 0.40
N VAL A 102 3.53 4.50 -0.11
CA VAL A 102 2.31 3.72 0.10
C VAL A 102 2.42 2.32 -0.53
N SER A 103 3.11 2.18 -1.67
CA SER A 103 3.29 0.88 -2.32
C SER A 103 4.25 -0.07 -1.56
N THR A 104 5.10 0.46 -0.69
CA THR A 104 6.10 -0.33 0.05
C THR A 104 5.48 -1.51 0.84
N PRO A 105 4.49 -1.32 1.72
CA PRO A 105 3.85 -2.43 2.43
C PRO A 105 3.14 -3.40 1.48
N TYR A 106 2.59 -2.93 0.36
CA TYR A 106 1.95 -3.80 -0.63
C TYR A 106 2.95 -4.70 -1.36
N ILE A 107 4.19 -4.24 -1.58
CA ILE A 107 5.26 -5.10 -2.12
C ILE A 107 5.53 -6.26 -1.15
N PHE A 108 5.70 -6.00 0.14
CA PHE A 108 5.90 -7.05 1.14
C PHE A 108 4.70 -8.00 1.24
N ALA A 109 3.49 -7.46 1.26
CA ALA A 109 2.26 -8.24 1.31
C ALA A 109 2.14 -9.15 0.08
N GLY A 110 2.37 -8.61 -1.13
CA GLY A 110 2.37 -9.37 -2.37
C GLY A 110 3.41 -10.49 -2.40
N LEU A 111 4.62 -10.25 -1.89
CA LEU A 111 5.65 -11.27 -1.76
C LEU A 111 5.25 -12.38 -0.77
N ALA A 112 4.65 -12.02 0.37
CA ALA A 112 4.17 -13.00 1.35
C ALA A 112 3.07 -13.91 0.78
N VAL A 113 2.14 -13.34 0.00
CA VAL A 113 1.10 -14.10 -0.74
C VAL A 113 1.74 -15.00 -1.80
N ALA A 114 2.69 -14.47 -2.58
CA ALA A 114 3.35 -15.23 -3.65
C ALA A 114 4.15 -16.42 -3.10
N LEU A 115 4.86 -16.24 -1.98
CA LEU A 115 5.54 -17.32 -1.28
C LEU A 115 4.58 -18.36 -0.74
N GLY A 116 3.46 -17.93 -0.16
CA GLY A 116 2.39 -18.81 0.29
C GLY A 116 1.86 -19.70 -0.83
N PHE A 117 1.55 -19.12 -1.98
CA PHE A 117 1.08 -19.87 -3.15
C PHE A 117 2.12 -20.87 -3.68
N ARG A 118 3.39 -20.49 -3.72
CA ARG A 118 4.47 -21.41 -4.10
C ARG A 118 4.60 -22.59 -3.13
N ALA A 119 4.35 -22.36 -1.85
CA ALA A 119 4.34 -23.42 -0.82
C ALA A 119 3.04 -24.25 -0.78
N GLY A 120 2.08 -23.99 -1.67
CA GLY A 120 0.78 -24.66 -1.68
C GLY A 120 -0.16 -24.22 -0.56
N LEU A 121 0.07 -23.03 0.02
CA LEU A 121 -0.76 -22.44 1.05
C LEU A 121 -1.49 -21.21 0.49
N PHE A 122 -2.81 -21.22 0.51
CA PHE A 122 -3.62 -20.07 0.11
C PHE A 122 -3.72 -19.07 1.27
N ASN A 123 -2.75 -18.16 1.36
CA ASN A 123 -2.64 -17.21 2.46
C ASN A 123 -3.38 -15.89 2.17
N ILE A 124 -4.60 -15.75 2.68
CA ILE A 124 -5.35 -14.47 2.67
C ILE A 124 -5.08 -13.67 3.96
N GLY A 125 -4.32 -14.23 4.91
CA GLY A 125 -4.05 -13.66 6.23
C GLY A 125 -2.92 -12.62 6.27
N VAL A 126 -2.40 -12.18 5.13
CA VAL A 126 -1.26 -11.25 5.07
C VAL A 126 -1.58 -9.91 5.73
N GLU A 127 -2.83 -9.47 5.69
CA GLU A 127 -3.24 -8.23 6.34
C GLU A 127 -3.08 -8.32 7.87
N GLY A 128 -3.52 -9.41 8.50
CA GLY A 128 -3.30 -9.65 9.93
C GLY A 128 -1.82 -9.78 10.29
N GLN A 129 -1.02 -10.42 9.43
CA GLN A 129 0.44 -10.51 9.60
C GLN A 129 1.09 -9.12 9.58
N LEU A 130 0.64 -8.24 8.68
CA LEU A 130 1.11 -6.87 8.59
C LEU A 130 0.75 -6.07 9.85
N PHE A 131 -0.48 -6.20 10.35
CA PHE A 131 -0.92 -5.54 11.59
C PHE A 131 -0.10 -6.00 12.80
N MET A 132 0.10 -7.31 12.96
CA MET A 132 0.89 -7.85 14.08
C MET A 132 2.37 -7.50 13.98
N GLY A 133 2.91 -7.51 12.76
CA GLY A 133 4.27 -7.04 12.51
C GLY A 133 4.44 -5.56 12.82
N ALA A 134 3.53 -4.71 12.36
CA ALA A 134 3.55 -3.28 12.65
C ALA A 134 3.40 -3.00 14.16
N THR A 135 2.54 -3.73 14.86
CA THR A 135 2.35 -3.62 16.31
C THR A 135 3.62 -3.97 17.06
N ALA A 136 4.28 -5.09 16.70
CA ALA A 136 5.54 -5.51 17.33
C ALA A 136 6.69 -4.51 17.04
N ALA A 137 6.82 -4.03 15.81
CA ALA A 137 7.81 -3.02 15.45
C ALA A 137 7.58 -1.70 16.20
N THR A 138 6.34 -1.26 16.30
CA THR A 138 5.95 -0.05 17.02
C THR A 138 6.25 -0.17 18.51
N PHE A 139 5.95 -1.33 19.11
CA PHE A 139 6.26 -1.58 20.52
C PHE A 139 7.75 -1.42 20.81
N VAL A 140 8.60 -2.09 20.03
CA VAL A 140 10.07 -1.95 20.16
C VAL A 140 10.50 -0.51 19.90
N GLY A 141 9.90 0.16 18.90
CA GLY A 141 10.24 1.51 18.49
C GLY A 141 9.99 2.58 19.54
N TYR A 142 9.03 2.41 20.46
CA TYR A 142 8.81 3.39 21.55
C TYR A 142 9.27 2.90 22.92
N ALA A 143 9.33 1.58 23.15
CA ALA A 143 9.65 1.03 24.48
C ALA A 143 11.15 1.07 24.78
N LEU A 144 11.99 0.88 23.78
CA LEU A 144 13.45 0.86 23.93
C LEU A 144 14.03 2.26 23.68
N LYS A 145 14.18 3.02 24.77
CA LYS A 145 14.74 4.38 24.72
C LYS A 145 16.26 4.39 24.80
N GLY A 146 16.88 5.41 24.19
CA GLY A 146 18.32 5.66 24.32
C GLY A 146 19.22 4.77 23.47
N LEU A 147 18.67 3.91 22.61
CA LEU A 147 19.46 3.10 21.68
C LEU A 147 19.93 3.91 20.47
N PRO A 148 21.17 3.70 19.99
CA PRO A 148 21.63 4.30 18.75
C PRO A 148 20.86 3.74 17.55
N ALA A 149 20.66 4.56 16.52
CA ALA A 149 19.84 4.23 15.35
C ALA A 149 20.31 2.95 14.62
N VAL A 150 21.61 2.70 14.59
CA VAL A 150 22.21 1.50 13.97
C VAL A 150 21.73 0.19 14.62
N ILE A 151 21.33 0.22 15.88
CA ILE A 151 20.82 -0.95 16.61
C ILE A 151 19.29 -0.89 16.68
N HIS A 152 18.71 0.28 17.01
CA HIS A 152 17.29 0.41 17.28
C HIS A 152 16.42 0.14 16.05
N MET A 153 16.77 0.72 14.90
CA MET A 153 16.02 0.52 13.66
C MET A 153 16.04 -0.95 13.20
N PRO A 154 17.19 -1.67 13.07
CA PRO A 154 17.19 -3.09 12.74
C PRO A 154 16.44 -3.94 13.76
N LEU A 155 16.51 -3.61 15.05
CA LEU A 155 15.80 -4.33 16.09
C LEU A 155 14.30 -4.18 15.97
N ALA A 156 13.79 -2.96 15.69
CA ALA A 156 12.38 -2.71 15.42
C ALA A 156 11.90 -3.44 14.16
N MET A 157 12.71 -3.44 13.09
CA MET A 157 12.41 -4.19 11.86
C MET A 157 12.38 -5.70 12.12
N LEU A 158 13.32 -6.25 12.88
CA LEU A 158 13.35 -7.65 13.25
C LEU A 158 12.14 -8.04 14.11
N ALA A 159 11.77 -7.20 15.07
CA ALA A 159 10.56 -7.40 15.87
C ALA A 159 9.30 -7.45 14.99
N GLY A 160 9.22 -6.57 13.99
CA GLY A 160 8.15 -6.60 12.99
C GLY A 160 8.13 -7.88 12.17
N ALA A 161 9.30 -8.31 11.70
CA ALA A 161 9.44 -9.57 10.95
C ALA A 161 9.05 -10.79 11.79
N ILE A 162 9.47 -10.83 13.06
CA ILE A 162 9.11 -11.91 13.99
C ILE A 162 7.61 -11.87 14.31
N GLY A 163 7.04 -10.70 14.62
CA GLY A 163 5.62 -10.56 14.94
C GLY A 163 4.71 -10.99 13.79
N GLY A 164 5.00 -10.50 12.58
CA GLY A 164 4.27 -10.92 11.36
C GLY A 164 4.52 -12.39 11.01
N GLY A 165 5.75 -12.86 11.16
CA GLY A 165 6.13 -14.25 10.90
C GLY A 165 5.47 -15.25 11.85
N LEU A 166 5.45 -14.97 13.14
CA LEU A 166 4.74 -15.79 14.13
C LEU A 166 3.23 -15.83 13.84
N TRP A 167 2.65 -14.69 13.45
CA TRP A 167 1.24 -14.66 13.08
C TRP A 167 0.95 -15.49 11.83
N GLY A 168 1.83 -15.43 10.83
CA GLY A 168 1.74 -16.25 9.61
C GLY A 168 2.07 -17.74 9.82
N PHE A 169 2.86 -18.07 10.86
CA PHE A 169 3.16 -19.45 11.23
C PHE A 169 1.92 -20.21 11.72
N ILE A 170 1.00 -19.53 12.42
CA ILE A 170 -0.20 -20.15 13.00
C ILE A 170 -1.03 -20.89 11.94
N PRO A 171 -1.49 -20.28 10.84
CA PRO A 171 -2.32 -20.98 9.86
C PRO A 171 -1.56 -22.05 9.10
N GLY A 172 -0.26 -21.85 8.86
CA GLY A 172 0.60 -22.87 8.24
C GLY A 172 0.72 -24.12 9.11
N TRP A 173 0.96 -23.93 10.41
CA TRP A 173 1.03 -25.02 11.38
C TRP A 173 -0.31 -25.75 11.53
N LEU A 174 -1.43 -25.00 11.61
CA LEU A 174 -2.77 -25.59 11.68
C LEU A 174 -3.05 -26.46 10.44
N LYS A 175 -2.74 -25.97 9.24
CA LYS A 175 -2.91 -26.75 8.01
C LYS A 175 -2.08 -28.03 8.03
N ALA A 176 -0.81 -27.94 8.42
CA ALA A 176 0.10 -29.09 8.46
C ALA A 176 -0.31 -30.15 9.47
N LYS A 177 -0.87 -29.76 10.61
CA LYS A 177 -1.24 -30.69 11.70
C LYS A 177 -2.66 -31.20 11.62
N THR A 178 -3.61 -30.38 11.18
CA THR A 178 -5.05 -30.71 11.24
C THR A 178 -5.69 -30.87 9.87
N GLY A 179 -4.97 -30.50 8.79
CA GLY A 179 -5.56 -30.44 7.45
C GLY A 179 -6.64 -29.34 7.30
N GLY A 180 -6.75 -28.42 8.28
CA GLY A 180 -7.78 -27.39 8.29
C GLY A 180 -7.73 -26.47 7.06
N HIS A 181 -8.89 -25.91 6.69
CA HIS A 181 -9.00 -24.99 5.55
C HIS A 181 -8.22 -23.70 5.84
N GLU A 182 -7.09 -23.51 5.14
CA GLU A 182 -6.22 -22.36 5.32
C GLU A 182 -6.91 -21.02 5.05
N VAL A 183 -7.84 -20.98 4.10
CA VAL A 183 -8.60 -19.75 3.77
C VAL A 183 -9.40 -19.26 4.97
N ILE A 184 -10.14 -20.16 5.63
CA ILE A 184 -10.96 -19.82 6.80
C ILE A 184 -10.05 -19.38 7.95
N ASN A 185 -8.99 -20.15 8.24
CA ASN A 185 -8.05 -19.85 9.31
C ASN A 185 -7.38 -18.49 9.12
N THR A 186 -6.93 -18.19 7.89
CA THR A 186 -6.24 -16.92 7.59
C THR A 186 -7.17 -15.72 7.66
N ILE A 187 -8.43 -15.83 7.21
CA ILE A 187 -9.42 -14.76 7.33
C ILE A 187 -9.78 -14.52 8.81
N MET A 188 -10.00 -15.58 9.58
CA MET A 188 -10.29 -15.44 11.02
C MET A 188 -9.13 -14.79 11.77
N LEU A 189 -7.88 -15.16 11.43
CA LEU A 189 -6.70 -14.54 12.03
C LEU A 189 -6.54 -13.06 11.68
N ASN A 190 -7.01 -12.59 10.51
CA ASN A 190 -7.06 -11.16 10.23
C ASN A 190 -7.97 -10.43 11.23
N TRP A 191 -9.19 -10.95 11.45
CA TRP A 191 -10.12 -10.36 12.41
C TRP A 191 -9.57 -10.38 13.84
N ILE A 192 -8.91 -11.47 14.24
CA ILE A 192 -8.27 -11.55 15.56
C ILE A 192 -7.14 -10.52 15.65
N ALA A 193 -6.31 -10.36 14.61
CA ALA A 193 -5.24 -9.36 14.58
C ALA A 193 -5.79 -7.94 14.73
N PHE A 194 -6.87 -7.59 14.00
CA PHE A 194 -7.49 -6.28 14.12
C PHE A 194 -8.01 -6.02 15.53
N ARG A 195 -8.73 -6.96 16.11
CA ARG A 195 -9.27 -6.83 17.49
C ARG A 195 -8.16 -6.78 18.54
N LEU A 196 -7.12 -7.58 18.37
CA LEU A 196 -5.97 -7.57 19.27
C LEU A 196 -5.20 -6.23 19.18
N THR A 197 -4.97 -5.71 17.97
CA THR A 197 -4.34 -4.41 17.77
C THR A 197 -5.20 -3.28 18.37
N ASP A 198 -6.51 -3.32 18.13
CA ASP A 198 -7.45 -2.36 18.72
C ASP A 198 -7.43 -2.39 20.25
N TRP A 199 -7.47 -3.57 20.84
CA TRP A 199 -7.36 -3.74 22.29
C TRP A 199 -6.02 -3.21 22.84
N LEU A 200 -4.90 -3.50 22.16
CA LEU A 200 -3.59 -3.00 22.57
C LEU A 200 -3.51 -1.46 22.53
N LEU A 201 -4.05 -0.84 21.47
CA LEU A 201 -4.04 0.60 21.30
C LEU A 201 -5.02 1.33 22.23
N ASN A 202 -6.10 0.67 22.67
CA ASN A 202 -7.03 1.22 23.66
C ASN A 202 -6.60 0.91 25.11
N GLY A 203 -5.54 0.13 25.31
CA GLY A 203 -5.05 -0.30 26.62
C GLY A 203 -3.54 -0.16 26.77
N PRO A 204 -2.78 -1.30 26.77
CA PRO A 204 -1.36 -1.30 27.16
C PRO A 204 -0.44 -0.45 26.27
N MET A 205 -0.81 -0.25 25.00
CA MET A 205 -0.03 0.51 24.02
C MET A 205 -0.65 1.89 23.74
N GLN A 206 -1.61 2.34 24.53
CA GLN A 206 -2.20 3.66 24.34
C GLN A 206 -1.23 4.76 24.75
N ARG A 207 -1.16 5.82 23.92
CA ARG A 207 -0.37 7.01 24.25
C ARG A 207 -0.98 7.72 25.48
N PRO A 208 -0.15 8.03 26.50
CA PRO A 208 -0.62 8.85 27.61
C PRO A 208 -1.16 10.19 27.11
N ASN A 209 -2.25 10.67 27.69
CA ASN A 209 -2.91 11.95 27.35
C ASN A 209 -3.44 12.03 25.90
N SER A 210 -3.80 10.92 25.28
CA SER A 210 -4.37 10.90 23.92
C SER A 210 -5.86 11.31 23.86
N GLY A 211 -6.48 11.63 25.00
CA GLY A 211 -7.91 11.97 25.06
C GLY A 211 -8.84 10.80 24.66
N GLY A 212 -8.40 9.55 24.87
CA GLY A 212 -9.17 8.35 24.50
C GLY A 212 -9.01 7.91 23.05
N VAL A 213 -8.21 8.62 22.25
CA VAL A 213 -7.92 8.20 20.87
C VAL A 213 -6.98 6.98 20.87
N PRO A 214 -7.31 5.88 20.14
CA PRO A 214 -6.52 4.65 20.11
C PRO A 214 -5.27 4.81 19.24
N ILE A 215 -4.27 5.48 19.76
CA ILE A 215 -2.98 5.73 19.11
C ILE A 215 -1.84 5.29 20.01
N SER A 216 -0.78 4.74 19.40
CA SER A 216 0.45 4.37 20.09
C SER A 216 1.27 5.61 20.51
N PRO A 217 2.19 5.47 21.47
CA PRO A 217 3.25 6.46 21.67
C PRO A 217 4.05 6.68 20.38
N ILE A 218 4.68 7.86 20.27
CA ILE A 218 5.55 8.17 19.13
C ILE A 218 6.80 7.31 19.24
N ILE A 219 7.15 6.63 18.14
CA ILE A 219 8.40 5.85 18.06
C ILE A 219 9.59 6.80 18.12
N GLU A 220 10.67 6.36 18.78
CA GLU A 220 11.92 7.11 18.88
C GLU A 220 12.51 7.40 17.49
N LYS A 221 13.13 8.56 17.34
CA LYS A 221 13.78 8.94 16.06
C LYS A 221 14.83 7.92 15.62
N SER A 222 15.50 7.27 16.58
CA SER A 222 16.47 6.21 16.33
C SER A 222 15.87 4.91 15.77
N ALA A 223 14.57 4.68 15.95
CA ALA A 223 13.85 3.54 15.37
C ALA A 223 13.24 3.85 13.99
N GLN A 224 13.25 5.11 13.56
CA GLN A 224 12.67 5.50 12.27
C GLN A 224 13.59 5.18 11.11
N ILE A 225 13.01 4.69 10.02
CA ILE A 225 13.75 4.46 8.78
C ILE A 225 14.16 5.82 8.20
N PRO A 226 15.45 5.98 7.79
CA PRO A 226 15.94 7.24 7.24
C PRO A 226 15.13 7.70 6.03
N GLN A 227 14.73 8.98 6.05
CA GLN A 227 14.10 9.66 4.93
C GLN A 227 15.15 10.37 4.08
N PHE A 228 15.01 10.34 2.75
CA PHE A 228 15.96 10.98 1.84
C PHE A 228 15.71 12.48 1.67
N PHE A 229 14.48 12.91 1.90
CA PHE A 229 14.07 14.30 1.70
C PHE A 229 13.42 14.82 2.99
N GLY A 230 13.54 16.13 3.22
CA GLY A 230 12.82 16.77 4.31
C GLY A 230 11.34 16.95 3.99
N SER A 231 10.55 17.34 5.03
CA SER A 231 9.12 17.66 4.86
C SER A 231 8.85 18.50 3.58
N PRO A 232 7.78 18.20 2.83
CA PRO A 232 6.67 17.28 3.15
C PRO A 232 6.87 15.83 2.68
N ILE A 233 8.00 15.47 2.09
CA ILE A 233 8.25 14.17 1.45
C ILE A 233 8.60 13.12 2.52
N ARG A 234 7.84 12.01 2.55
CA ARG A 234 8.06 10.87 3.46
C ARG A 234 8.83 9.72 2.82
N PHE A 235 9.40 9.91 1.63
CA PHE A 235 10.12 8.85 0.92
C PHE A 235 11.36 8.40 1.72
N HIS A 236 11.45 7.11 1.99
CA HIS A 236 12.40 6.52 2.92
C HIS A 236 13.05 5.24 2.35
N LEU A 237 14.15 4.82 2.98
CA LEU A 237 14.94 3.65 2.61
C LEU A 237 14.11 2.34 2.53
N GLY A 238 12.97 2.26 3.22
CA GLY A 238 12.10 1.08 3.23
C GLY A 238 11.64 0.62 1.85
N PHE A 239 11.46 1.55 0.89
CA PHE A 239 11.13 1.20 -0.49
C PHE A 239 12.23 0.38 -1.17
N PHE A 240 13.48 0.79 -1.00
CA PHE A 240 14.63 0.04 -1.55
C PHE A 240 14.86 -1.29 -0.86
N ILE A 241 14.58 -1.37 0.46
CA ILE A 241 14.59 -2.64 1.19
C ILE A 241 13.53 -3.59 0.61
N ALA A 242 12.32 -3.09 0.33
CA ALA A 242 11.27 -3.90 -0.28
C ALA A 242 11.67 -4.44 -1.66
N LEU A 243 12.29 -3.61 -2.51
CA LEU A 243 12.82 -4.04 -3.81
C LEU A 243 13.96 -5.06 -3.66
N GLY A 244 14.86 -4.85 -2.69
CA GLY A 244 15.95 -5.78 -2.40
C GLY A 244 15.43 -7.15 -1.94
N ILE A 245 14.41 -7.19 -1.08
CA ILE A 245 13.76 -8.43 -0.66
C ILE A 245 12.99 -9.08 -1.83
N ALA A 246 12.34 -8.27 -2.68
CA ALA A 246 11.68 -8.80 -3.89
C ALA A 246 12.68 -9.49 -4.81
N TRP A 247 13.84 -8.88 -5.01
CA TRP A 247 14.92 -9.48 -5.79
C TRP A 247 15.46 -10.77 -5.16
N LEU A 248 15.64 -10.78 -3.84
CA LEU A 248 16.12 -11.96 -3.09
C LEU A 248 15.12 -13.12 -3.15
N VAL A 249 13.82 -12.84 -3.08
CA VAL A 249 12.75 -13.85 -3.19
C VAL A 249 12.62 -14.40 -4.62
N TYR A 250 12.98 -13.59 -5.61
CA TYR A 250 12.98 -14.02 -7.02
C TYR A 250 14.05 -15.08 -7.31
N TRP A 251 15.23 -14.97 -6.68
CA TRP A 251 16.34 -15.91 -6.80
C TRP A 251 16.13 -17.17 -5.98
#